data_e6f49dad9647888ef0b5960cbd32775b
#
_entry.id   e6f49dad9647888ef0b5960cbd32775b
#
_cell.length_a   1.000
_cell.length_b   1.000
_cell.length_c   1.000
_cell.angle_alpha   90.00
_cell.angle_beta   90.00
_cell.angle_gamma   90.00
#
_symmetry.space_group_name_H-M   'P 1'
#
loop_
_entity.id
_entity.type
_entity.pdbx_description
1 polymer ?
#
loop_
_entity_poly.entity_id
_entity_poly.type
_entity_poly.pdbx_seq_one_letter_code
_entity_poly.pdbx_strand_id
1 'polypeptide(L)'
;MSEYSKTLGDVVYKKRKQNKLTQAELAEQIGVTEQTIRKIEHLEGNPQLDVLYPLIRALHIDPMELFYPEQVSTDTAKQQLEILLADCSSEQIEAILPIIKGALEVLKNTSYITVK
;
A
#
# COMPACT_ATOMS: atom_id res chain seq x y z
N MET A 1 8.99 -21.28 3.36
CA MET A 1 8.25 -20.00 3.45
C MET A 1 8.21 -19.38 2.08
N SER A 2 7.02 -19.02 1.64
CA SER A 2 6.85 -18.40 0.34
C SER A 2 7.16 -16.92 0.41
N GLU A 3 7.47 -16.35 -0.75
CA GLU A 3 7.67 -14.91 -0.84
C GLU A 3 6.43 -14.14 -0.43
N TYR A 4 5.26 -14.67 -0.80
CA TYR A 4 4.01 -14.06 -0.42
C TYR A 4 3.84 -14.00 1.11
N SER A 5 4.15 -15.10 1.79
CA SER A 5 4.03 -15.15 3.26
C SER A 5 4.95 -14.15 3.92
N LYS A 6 6.15 -13.98 3.38
CA LYS A 6 7.08 -13.01 3.92
C LYS A 6 6.58 -11.59 3.74
N THR A 7 6.09 -11.28 2.54
CA THR A 7 5.56 -9.95 2.27
C THR A 7 4.35 -9.65 3.13
N LEU A 8 3.44 -10.62 3.23
CA LEU A 8 2.24 -10.44 4.04
C LEU A 8 2.58 -10.19 5.51
N GLY A 9 3.50 -10.99 6.05
CA GLY A 9 3.90 -10.84 7.44
C GLY A 9 4.48 -9.48 7.74
N ASP A 10 5.37 -9.01 6.84
CA ASP A 10 5.99 -7.69 7.00
C ASP A 10 4.96 -6.57 6.94
N VAL A 11 4.05 -6.63 5.98
CA VAL A 11 3.03 -5.60 5.81
C VAL A 11 2.09 -5.56 7.00
N VAL A 12 1.63 -6.74 7.45
CA VAL A 12 0.72 -6.81 8.58
C VAL A 12 1.38 -6.23 9.83
N TYR A 13 2.63 -6.62 10.09
CA TYR A 13 3.33 -6.12 11.25
C TYR A 13 3.44 -4.59 11.22
N LYS A 14 3.87 -4.04 10.09
CA LYS A 14 4.05 -2.60 9.96
C LYS A 14 2.73 -1.84 10.13
N LYS A 15 1.69 -2.31 9.44
CA LYS A 15 0.39 -1.62 9.51
C LYS A 15 -0.21 -1.73 10.90
N ARG A 16 -0.06 -2.89 11.55
CA ARG A 16 -0.56 -3.05 12.92
C ARG A 16 0.13 -2.07 13.85
N LYS A 17 1.45 -1.96 13.75
CA LYS A 17 2.20 -1.04 14.61
C LYS A 17 1.85 0.40 14.31
N GLN A 18 1.65 0.75 13.05
CA GLN A 18 1.24 2.10 12.68
C GLN A 18 -0.11 2.46 13.26
N ASN A 19 -1.01 1.48 13.36
CA ASN A 19 -2.33 1.69 13.95
C ASN A 19 -2.35 1.51 15.46
N LYS A 20 -1.18 1.23 16.05
CA LYS A 20 -1.01 1.11 17.50
C LYS A 20 -1.88 0.01 18.08
N LEU A 21 -2.00 -1.08 17.35
CA LEU A 21 -2.77 -2.25 17.80
C LEU A 21 -1.82 -3.34 18.27
N THR A 22 -2.24 -4.06 19.34
CA THR A 22 -1.55 -5.28 19.71
C THR A 22 -2.03 -6.41 18.82
N GLN A 23 -1.29 -7.52 18.84
CA GLN A 23 -1.73 -8.71 18.10
C GLN A 23 -3.10 -9.18 18.57
N ALA A 24 -3.33 -9.13 19.88
CA ALA A 24 -4.61 -9.54 20.45
C ALA A 24 -5.74 -8.62 20.00
N GLU A 25 -5.49 -7.32 19.97
CA GLU A 25 -6.50 -6.37 19.56
C GLU A 25 -6.88 -6.55 18.09
N LEU A 26 -5.87 -6.76 17.24
CA LEU A 26 -6.15 -7.00 15.82
C LEU A 26 -6.93 -8.30 15.65
N ALA A 27 -6.52 -9.34 16.36
CA ALA A 27 -7.21 -10.63 16.28
C ALA A 27 -8.68 -10.49 16.67
N GLU A 28 -8.95 -9.74 17.72
CA GLU A 28 -10.32 -9.51 18.15
C GLU A 28 -11.13 -8.78 17.09
N GLN A 29 -10.53 -7.77 16.46
CA GLN A 29 -11.23 -6.99 15.44
C GLN A 29 -11.68 -7.84 14.26
N ILE A 30 -10.88 -8.81 13.87
CA ILE A 30 -11.19 -9.58 12.66
C ILE A 30 -11.71 -10.99 12.98
N GLY A 31 -11.88 -11.30 14.28
CA GLY A 31 -12.52 -12.55 14.66
C GLY A 31 -11.65 -13.78 14.54
N VAL A 32 -10.35 -13.65 14.78
CA VAL A 32 -9.42 -14.77 14.77
C VAL A 32 -8.69 -14.81 16.11
N THR A 33 -7.85 -15.84 16.30
CA THR A 33 -7.05 -15.94 17.52
C THR A 33 -5.78 -15.11 17.38
N GLU A 34 -5.26 -14.70 18.54
CA GLU A 34 -3.99 -14.01 18.58
C GLU A 34 -2.88 -14.84 17.93
N GLN A 35 -2.94 -16.16 18.11
CA GLN A 35 -1.95 -17.05 17.53
C GLN A 35 -1.96 -16.98 16.01
N THR A 36 -3.15 -16.81 15.41
CA THR A 36 -3.25 -16.66 13.96
C THR A 36 -2.48 -15.43 13.50
N ILE A 37 -2.63 -14.30 14.19
CA ILE A 37 -1.91 -13.07 13.85
C ILE A 37 -0.41 -13.29 14.05
N ARG A 38 -0.03 -13.93 15.15
CA ARG A 38 1.37 -14.19 15.43
C ARG A 38 2.02 -15.01 14.32
N LYS A 39 1.34 -16.05 13.86
CA LYS A 39 1.87 -16.89 12.79
C LYS A 39 2.04 -16.10 11.48
N ILE A 40 1.07 -15.26 11.17
CA ILE A 40 1.17 -14.45 9.95
C ILE A 40 2.38 -13.53 10.02
N GLU A 41 2.57 -12.86 11.16
CA GLU A 41 3.68 -11.92 11.32
C GLU A 41 5.02 -12.61 11.39
N HIS A 42 5.05 -13.90 11.79
CA HIS A 42 6.29 -14.65 11.83
C HIS A 42 6.59 -15.35 10.51
N LEU A 43 5.91 -14.91 9.45
CA LEU A 43 6.18 -15.33 8.08
C LEU A 43 5.82 -16.79 7.81
N GLU A 44 5.01 -17.39 8.69
CA GLU A 44 4.57 -18.77 8.54
C GLU A 44 3.13 -18.87 8.08
N GLY A 45 2.46 -17.74 7.96
CA GLY A 45 1.05 -17.73 7.68
C GLY A 45 0.74 -17.85 6.21
N ASN A 46 -0.30 -18.59 5.93
CA ASN A 46 -0.90 -18.65 4.60
C ASN A 46 -2.41 -18.63 4.83
N PRO A 47 -2.93 -17.48 5.23
CA PRO A 47 -4.33 -17.40 5.63
C PRO A 47 -5.26 -17.60 4.44
N GLN A 48 -6.40 -18.23 4.74
CA GLN A 48 -7.44 -18.36 3.75
C GLN A 48 -8.08 -16.99 3.51
N LEU A 49 -8.81 -16.90 2.43
CA LEU A 49 -9.40 -15.64 2.02
C LEU A 49 -10.35 -15.07 3.08
N ASP A 50 -11.05 -15.94 3.81
CA ASP A 50 -11.97 -15.48 4.84
C ASP A 50 -11.25 -14.85 6.05
N VAL A 51 -9.95 -15.07 6.19
CA VAL A 51 -9.13 -14.36 7.17
C VAL A 51 -8.47 -13.15 6.53
N LEU A 52 -7.94 -13.33 5.32
CA LEU A 52 -7.21 -12.29 4.62
C LEU A 52 -8.08 -11.07 4.32
N TYR A 53 -9.32 -11.31 3.91
CA TYR A 53 -10.23 -10.22 3.56
C TYR A 53 -10.46 -9.23 4.72
N PRO A 54 -10.90 -9.70 5.91
CA PRO A 54 -11.07 -8.75 7.02
C PRO A 54 -9.75 -8.17 7.50
N LEU A 55 -8.66 -8.91 7.37
CA LEU A 55 -7.34 -8.41 7.76
C LEU A 55 -6.94 -7.20 6.90
N ILE A 56 -7.08 -7.33 5.60
CA ILE A 56 -6.75 -6.24 4.67
C ILE A 56 -7.61 -5.01 4.95
N ARG A 57 -8.90 -5.23 5.19
CA ARG A 57 -9.81 -4.12 5.43
C ARG A 57 -9.56 -3.44 6.78
N ALA A 58 -9.27 -4.21 7.81
CA ALA A 58 -9.03 -3.66 9.13
C ALA A 58 -7.78 -2.78 9.18
N LEU A 59 -6.76 -3.19 8.44
CA LEU A 59 -5.47 -2.47 8.42
C LEU A 59 -5.33 -1.53 7.24
N HIS A 60 -6.34 -1.46 6.36
CA HIS A 60 -6.31 -0.61 5.16
C HIS A 60 -5.08 -0.89 4.31
N ILE A 61 -4.80 -2.17 4.11
CA ILE A 61 -3.65 -2.58 3.30
C ILE A 61 -3.97 -2.41 1.83
N ASP A 62 -3.07 -1.77 1.10
CA ASP A 62 -3.18 -1.67 -0.35
C ASP A 62 -2.82 -3.05 -0.93
N PRO A 63 -3.72 -3.68 -1.71
CA PRO A 63 -3.40 -4.98 -2.30
C PRO A 63 -2.11 -4.98 -3.12
N MET A 64 -1.74 -3.85 -3.71
CA MET A 64 -0.49 -3.77 -4.45
C MET A 64 0.72 -4.03 -3.57
N GLU A 65 0.65 -3.66 -2.30
CA GLU A 65 1.74 -3.92 -1.37
C GLU A 65 1.95 -5.43 -1.17
N LEU A 66 0.90 -6.21 -1.33
CA LEU A 66 0.99 -7.66 -1.12
C LEU A 66 1.38 -8.41 -2.38
N PHE A 67 0.84 -8.01 -3.53
CA PHE A 67 0.97 -8.81 -4.74
C PHE A 67 2.00 -8.25 -5.72
N TYR A 68 2.27 -6.97 -5.65
CA TYR A 68 3.24 -6.32 -6.54
C TYR A 68 4.04 -5.30 -5.74
N PRO A 69 4.72 -5.73 -4.67
CA PRO A 69 5.44 -4.78 -3.80
C PRO A 69 6.53 -4.01 -4.55
N GLU A 70 7.06 -4.59 -5.62
CA GLU A 70 8.10 -3.92 -6.39
C GLU A 70 7.56 -2.72 -7.16
N GLN A 71 6.25 -2.60 -7.31
CA GLN A 71 5.62 -1.50 -8.05
C GLN A 71 5.14 -0.38 -7.13
N VAL A 72 5.23 -0.57 -5.82
CA VAL A 72 4.83 0.47 -4.88
C VAL A 72 5.95 1.51 -4.80
N SER A 73 5.60 2.76 -5.08
CA SER A 73 6.59 3.82 -5.10
C SER A 73 7.00 4.20 -3.68
N THR A 74 8.31 4.34 -3.46
CA THR A 74 8.83 4.90 -2.21
C THR A 74 9.22 6.36 -2.38
N ASP A 75 9.02 6.90 -3.57
CA ASP A 75 9.35 8.29 -3.89
C ASP A 75 8.34 9.22 -3.20
N THR A 76 8.83 10.06 -2.31
CA THR A 76 7.97 10.95 -1.53
C THR A 76 7.19 11.91 -2.41
N ALA A 77 7.82 12.43 -3.47
CA ALA A 77 7.15 13.36 -4.39
C ALA A 77 6.01 12.68 -5.11
N LYS A 78 6.19 11.44 -5.55
CA LYS A 78 5.11 10.69 -6.18
C LYS A 78 3.99 10.42 -5.20
N GLN A 79 4.33 10.08 -3.97
CA GLN A 79 3.33 9.84 -2.94
C GLN A 79 2.51 11.09 -2.66
N GLN A 80 3.16 12.24 -2.60
CA GLN A 80 2.45 13.51 -2.41
C GLN A 80 1.50 13.79 -3.54
N LEU A 81 1.93 13.52 -4.77
CA LEU A 81 1.06 13.71 -5.93
C LEU A 81 -0.15 12.79 -5.87
N GLU A 82 0.06 11.54 -5.51
CA GLU A 82 -1.04 10.59 -5.40
C GLU A 82 -2.05 11.04 -4.34
N ILE A 83 -1.57 11.57 -3.22
CA ILE A 83 -2.46 12.06 -2.17
C ILE A 83 -3.29 13.24 -2.69
N LEU A 84 -2.66 14.16 -3.39
CA LEU A 84 -3.39 15.30 -3.94
C LEU A 84 -4.46 14.86 -4.93
N LEU A 85 -4.14 13.87 -5.77
CA LEU A 85 -5.09 13.40 -6.77
C LEU A 85 -6.21 12.56 -6.19
N ALA A 86 -5.98 11.94 -5.04
CA ALA A 86 -6.96 11.06 -4.43
C ALA A 86 -8.26 11.78 -4.08
N ASP A 87 -8.16 13.07 -3.75
CA ASP A 87 -9.33 13.86 -3.37
C ASP A 87 -9.99 14.56 -4.56
N CYS A 88 -9.45 14.36 -5.76
CA CYS A 88 -9.99 15.02 -6.94
C CYS A 88 -11.12 14.22 -7.56
N SER A 89 -12.14 14.92 -8.05
CA SER A 89 -13.18 14.27 -8.83
C SER A 89 -12.67 13.94 -10.23
N SER A 90 -13.41 13.08 -10.93
CA SER A 90 -13.06 12.76 -12.31
C SER A 90 -13.00 14.00 -13.19
N GLU A 91 -13.94 14.93 -12.97
CA GLU A 91 -13.96 16.16 -13.76
C GLU A 91 -12.73 17.00 -13.49
N GLN A 92 -12.30 17.08 -12.23
CA GLN A 92 -11.09 17.81 -11.89
C GLN A 92 -9.87 17.16 -12.50
N ILE A 93 -9.79 15.85 -12.48
CA ILE A 93 -8.68 15.11 -13.08
C ILE A 93 -8.63 15.39 -14.58
N GLU A 94 -9.79 15.33 -15.25
CA GLU A 94 -9.83 15.61 -16.68
C GLU A 94 -9.37 17.03 -17.01
N ALA A 95 -9.68 17.97 -16.13
CA ALA A 95 -9.29 19.36 -16.37
C ALA A 95 -7.79 19.59 -16.23
N ILE A 96 -7.14 18.89 -15.28
CA ILE A 96 -5.71 19.10 -15.06
C ILE A 96 -4.83 18.20 -15.90
N LEU A 97 -5.39 17.14 -16.47
CA LEU A 97 -4.58 16.19 -17.24
C LEU A 97 -3.83 16.84 -18.41
N PRO A 98 -4.47 17.71 -19.23
CA PRO A 98 -3.73 18.38 -20.30
C PRO A 98 -2.61 19.27 -19.77
N ILE A 99 -2.82 19.90 -18.62
CA ILE A 99 -1.81 20.76 -18.01
C ILE A 99 -0.59 19.92 -17.62
N ILE A 100 -0.84 18.76 -16.99
CA ILE A 100 0.24 17.87 -16.60
C ILE A 100 0.98 17.35 -17.81
N LYS A 101 0.25 16.96 -18.87
CA LYS A 101 0.88 16.48 -20.09
C LYS A 101 1.76 17.55 -20.72
N GLY A 102 1.27 18.80 -20.74
CA GLY A 102 2.05 19.89 -21.30
C GLY A 102 3.30 20.18 -20.49
N ALA A 103 3.15 20.16 -19.16
CA ALA A 103 4.29 20.38 -18.28
C ALA A 103 5.35 19.29 -18.48
N LEU A 104 4.92 18.04 -18.61
CA LEU A 104 5.86 16.93 -18.81
C LEU A 104 6.62 17.07 -20.13
N GLU A 105 5.92 17.53 -21.19
CA GLU A 105 6.59 17.75 -22.47
C GLU A 105 7.68 18.80 -22.38
N VAL A 106 7.37 19.90 -21.67
CA VAL A 106 8.36 20.95 -21.49
C VAL A 106 9.58 20.40 -20.73
N LEU A 107 9.32 19.65 -19.66
CA LEU A 107 10.41 19.09 -18.86
C LEU A 107 11.26 18.11 -19.65
N LYS A 108 10.64 17.31 -20.50
CA LYS A 108 11.38 16.33 -21.29
C LYS A 108 12.26 16.99 -22.36
N ASN A 109 11.89 18.19 -22.78
CA ASN A 109 12.63 18.91 -23.82
C ASN A 109 13.67 19.85 -23.22
N THR A 110 13.88 19.79 -21.91
CA THR A 110 14.83 20.67 -21.25
C THR A 110 16.07 19.87 -20.87
N SER A 111 17.24 20.40 -21.16
CA SER A 111 18.49 19.66 -21.05
C SER A 111 18.78 19.22 -19.61
N TYR A 112 18.42 20.00 -18.61
CA TYR A 112 18.74 19.62 -17.24
C TYR A 112 17.85 18.48 -16.72
N ILE A 113 16.80 18.12 -17.43
CA ILE A 113 15.93 17.00 -17.04
C ILE A 113 16.50 15.67 -17.52
N THR A 114 17.38 15.69 -18.45
CA THR A 114 17.94 14.45 -19.01
C THR A 114 18.96 13.79 -18.09
N VAL A 115 19.25 14.42 -17.01
CA VAL A 115 20.14 13.81 -16.03
C VAL A 115 19.47 12.56 -15.49
N LYS A 116 19.76 11.73 -15.61
CA LYS A 116 19.26 10.62 -15.02
C LYS A 116 18.97 9.74 -15.27
#